data_c58fe3e61f8a5731e984e676154b6e9e
#
_entry.id   c58fe3e61f8a5731e984e676154b6e9e
#
_cell.length_a   1.000
_cell.length_b   1.000
_cell.length_c   1.000
_cell.angle_alpha   90.00
_cell.angle_beta   90.00
_cell.angle_gamma   90.00
#
_symmetry.space_group_name_H-M   'P 1'
#
loop_
_entity.id
_entity.type
_entity.pdbx_description
1 polymer ?
#
loop_
_entity_poly.entity_id
_entity_poly.type
_entity_poly.pdbx_seq_one_letter_code
_entity_poly.pdbx_strand_id
1 'polypeptide(L)'
;MKIFEVIRESKYDNILVATFGSKEETQDFCDKMNAAVQLDKSSCFKYSYYERVLPSPINWITYEVTFFDGLRDPDPVIKIFNRDIQFHTGDVIVHTVSRNVIVCFSVIVDSLMTREKVISMARKIALRK
;
A
#
# COMPACT_ATOMS: atom_id res chain seq x y z
N MET A 1 7.09 -14.90 -7.62
CA MET A 1 6.13 -13.91 -8.16
C MET A 1 6.74 -12.53 -8.10
N LYS A 2 6.58 -11.76 -9.14
CA LYS A 2 7.06 -10.38 -9.17
C LYS A 2 5.92 -9.43 -8.89
N ILE A 3 6.19 -8.43 -8.06
CA ILE A 3 5.30 -7.29 -7.84
C ILE A 3 6.07 -6.00 -8.07
N PHE A 4 5.34 -4.93 -8.34
CA PHE A 4 5.91 -3.61 -8.57
C PHE A 4 5.30 -2.65 -7.56
N GLU A 5 6.15 -2.09 -6.72
CA GLU A 5 5.75 -1.14 -5.69
C GLU A 5 5.99 0.28 -6.17
N VAL A 6 4.94 1.09 -6.20
CA VAL A 6 5.04 2.50 -6.57
C VAL A 6 5.21 3.34 -5.32
N ILE A 7 6.27 4.12 -5.32
CA ILE A 7 6.65 4.99 -4.21
C ILE A 7 6.51 6.45 -4.65
N ARG A 8 5.86 7.23 -3.81
CA ARG A 8 5.87 8.69 -3.95
C ARG A 8 7.01 9.24 -3.12
N GLU A 9 8.01 9.74 -3.80
CA GLU A 9 9.20 10.31 -3.15
C GLU A 9 9.00 11.80 -2.92
N SER A 10 9.33 12.25 -1.71
CA SER A 10 9.38 13.66 -1.38
C SER A 10 10.68 13.95 -0.64
N LYS A 11 10.94 15.23 -0.36
CA LYS A 11 12.10 15.65 0.41
C LYS A 11 12.13 15.04 1.82
N TYR A 12 10.97 14.71 2.37
CA TYR A 12 10.84 14.33 3.77
C TYR A 12 10.57 12.84 3.97
N ASP A 13 9.90 12.18 3.03
CA ASP A 13 9.55 10.77 3.17
C ASP A 13 9.29 10.11 1.83
N ASN A 14 9.26 8.78 1.87
CA ASN A 14 8.87 7.94 0.75
C ASN A 14 7.64 7.13 1.16
N ILE A 15 6.56 7.27 0.42
CA ILE A 15 5.29 6.65 0.75
C ILE A 15 4.89 5.67 -0.35
N LEU A 16 4.59 4.43 0.05
CA LEU A 16 3.99 3.47 -0.86
C LEU A 16 2.58 3.92 -1.25
N VAL A 17 2.32 4.05 -2.54
CA VAL A 17 1.02 4.53 -3.03
C VAL A 17 0.27 3.51 -3.85
N ALA A 18 0.94 2.52 -4.42
CA ALA A 18 0.29 1.47 -5.21
C ALA A 18 1.17 0.24 -5.33
N THR A 19 0.55 -0.90 -5.60
CA THR A 19 1.23 -2.15 -5.90
C THR A 19 0.55 -2.81 -7.10
N PHE A 20 1.34 -3.21 -8.08
CA PHE A 20 0.83 -3.83 -9.30
C PHE A 20 1.53 -5.16 -9.55
N GLY A 21 0.84 -6.05 -10.26
CA GLY A 21 1.42 -7.31 -10.73
C GLY A 21 2.04 -7.22 -12.12
N SER A 22 1.88 -6.10 -12.80
CA SER A 22 2.35 -5.89 -14.18
C SER A 22 3.24 -4.66 -14.26
N LYS A 23 4.37 -4.80 -14.94
CA LYS A 23 5.28 -3.67 -15.18
C LYS A 23 4.62 -2.58 -16.02
N GLU A 24 3.83 -2.98 -17.02
CA GLU A 24 3.17 -2.03 -17.92
C GLU A 24 2.16 -1.15 -17.18
N GLU A 25 1.33 -1.76 -16.33
CA GLU A 25 0.37 -1.01 -15.50
C GLU A 25 1.09 -0.07 -14.55
N THR A 26 2.20 -0.53 -13.99
CA THR A 26 3.01 0.25 -13.05
C THR A 26 3.59 1.48 -13.73
N GLN A 27 4.20 1.28 -14.90
CA GLN A 27 4.79 2.39 -15.68
C GLN A 27 3.74 3.41 -16.08
N ASP A 28 2.58 2.92 -16.53
CA ASP A 28 1.47 3.79 -16.92
C ASP A 28 0.97 4.63 -15.74
N PHE A 29 0.83 4.01 -14.58
CA PHE A 29 0.44 4.70 -13.35
C PHE A 29 1.46 5.79 -12.99
N CYS A 30 2.75 5.46 -13.00
CA CYS A 30 3.82 6.42 -12.67
C CYS A 30 3.83 7.57 -13.66
N ASP A 31 3.67 7.30 -14.94
CA ASP A 31 3.65 8.33 -15.98
C ASP A 31 2.49 9.29 -15.78
N LYS A 32 1.30 8.79 -15.50
CA LYS A 32 0.12 9.61 -15.22
C LYS A 32 0.30 10.46 -13.97
N MET A 33 0.82 9.88 -12.91
CA MET A 33 1.02 10.61 -11.66
C MET A 33 2.10 11.67 -11.79
N ASN A 34 3.21 11.38 -12.47
CA ASN A 34 4.26 12.35 -12.71
C ASN A 34 3.80 13.48 -13.63
N ALA A 35 2.97 13.18 -14.60
CA ALA A 35 2.37 14.22 -15.46
C ALA A 35 1.48 15.15 -14.64
N ALA A 36 0.69 14.62 -13.74
CA ALA A 36 -0.16 15.43 -12.84
C ALA A 36 0.68 16.33 -11.92
N VAL A 37 1.81 15.81 -11.40
CA VAL A 37 2.72 16.59 -10.57
C VAL A 37 3.34 17.76 -11.35
N GLN A 38 3.70 17.54 -12.62
CA GLN A 38 4.27 18.60 -13.46
C GLN A 38 3.30 19.75 -13.71
N LEU A 39 1.99 19.48 -13.69
CA LEU A 39 0.96 20.51 -13.83
C LEU A 39 0.81 21.34 -12.56
N ASP A 40 1.19 20.81 -11.42
CA ASP A 40 1.15 21.50 -10.13
C ASP A 40 2.56 21.92 -9.72
N LYS A 41 2.90 23.16 -10.01
CA LYS A 41 4.25 23.69 -9.72
C LYS A 41 4.58 23.81 -8.24
N SER A 42 3.60 23.67 -7.36
CA SER A 42 3.84 23.68 -5.91
C SER A 42 4.20 22.31 -5.38
N SER A 43 4.03 21.26 -6.17
CA SER A 43 4.28 19.89 -5.76
C SER A 43 5.74 19.49 -6.00
N CYS A 44 6.36 18.88 -4.97
CA CYS A 44 7.73 18.38 -5.03
C CYS A 44 7.78 16.85 -5.01
N PHE A 45 6.72 16.20 -5.48
CA PHE A 45 6.64 14.75 -5.47
C PHE A 45 7.17 14.15 -6.76
N LYS A 46 7.75 12.97 -6.64
CA LYS A 46 8.16 12.14 -7.77
C LYS A 46 7.67 10.71 -7.53
N TYR A 47 7.08 10.11 -8.55
CA TYR A 47 6.62 8.73 -8.49
C TYR A 47 7.62 7.84 -9.22
N SER A 48 8.08 6.82 -8.53
CA SER A 48 8.96 5.80 -9.08
C SER A 48 8.46 4.43 -8.65
N TYR A 49 8.99 3.36 -9.24
CA TYR A 49 8.61 2.02 -8.85
C TYR A 49 9.82 1.12 -8.73
N TYR A 50 9.65 0.08 -7.92
CA TYR A 50 10.67 -0.94 -7.70
C TYR A 50 10.06 -2.31 -7.93
N GLU A 51 10.82 -3.17 -8.61
CA GLU A 51 10.47 -4.56 -8.76
C GLU A 51 10.85 -5.31 -7.50
N ARG A 52 9.94 -6.16 -7.02
CA ARG A 52 10.16 -6.99 -5.86
C ARG A 52 9.75 -8.42 -6.16
N VAL A 53 10.60 -9.38 -5.84
CA VAL A 53 10.32 -10.79 -6.00
C VAL A 53 9.86 -11.35 -4.66
N LEU A 54 8.63 -11.89 -4.65
CA LEU A 54 8.09 -12.55 -3.47
C LEU A 54 8.54 -14.01 -3.46
N PRO A 55 8.99 -14.53 -2.31
CA PRO A 55 9.62 -15.85 -2.24
C PRO A 55 8.64 -17.02 -2.30
N SER A 56 7.35 -16.79 -2.31
CA SER A 56 6.36 -17.85 -2.21
C SER A 56 5.66 -18.14 -3.52
N PRO A 57 5.34 -19.41 -3.82
CA PRO A 57 4.41 -19.75 -4.90
C PRO A 57 2.97 -19.31 -4.60
N ILE A 58 2.69 -18.92 -3.36
CA ILE A 58 1.41 -18.38 -2.95
C ILE A 58 1.47 -16.87 -3.10
N ASN A 59 0.62 -16.34 -3.95
CA ASN A 59 0.60 -14.92 -4.32
C ASN A 59 -0.07 -14.05 -3.23
N TRP A 60 0.44 -14.14 -2.01
CA TRP A 60 -0.09 -13.35 -0.90
C TRP A 60 0.80 -12.16 -0.60
N ILE A 61 0.18 -11.00 -0.39
CA ILE A 61 0.84 -9.82 0.17
C ILE A 61 0.14 -9.45 1.47
N THR A 62 0.94 -9.17 2.49
CA THR A 62 0.44 -8.70 3.77
C THR A 62 0.68 -7.20 3.88
N TYR A 63 -0.39 -6.47 4.15
CA TYR A 63 -0.34 -5.02 4.38
C TYR A 63 -0.54 -4.72 5.85
N GLU A 64 0.24 -3.76 6.34
CA GLU A 64 0.00 -3.14 7.63
C GLU A 64 -0.36 -1.67 7.39
N VAL A 65 -1.57 -1.30 7.75
CA VAL A 65 -2.06 0.08 7.60
C VAL A 65 -2.20 0.69 8.97
N THR A 66 -1.47 1.78 9.21
CA THR A 66 -1.53 2.51 10.48
C THR A 66 -2.29 3.81 10.28
N PHE A 67 -3.41 3.92 10.97
CA PHE A 67 -4.20 5.15 11.03
C PHE A 67 -3.81 5.91 12.30
N PHE A 68 -3.21 7.05 12.13
CA PHE A 68 -2.83 7.90 13.25
C PHE A 68 -4.02 8.74 13.68
N ASP A 69 -4.32 8.75 14.98
CA ASP A 69 -5.42 9.49 15.58
C ASP A 69 -6.81 8.99 15.10
N GLY A 70 -6.91 7.74 14.72
CA GLY A 70 -8.17 7.07 14.38
C GLY A 70 -8.39 6.85 12.89
N LEU A 71 -9.49 6.17 12.56
CA LEU A 71 -9.79 5.74 11.19
C LEU A 71 -10.06 6.89 10.20
N ARG A 72 -10.17 8.11 10.69
CA ARG A 72 -10.38 9.31 9.86
C ARG A 72 -9.07 9.90 9.33
N ASP A 73 -7.93 9.30 9.70
CA ASP A 73 -6.64 9.75 9.20
C ASP A 73 -6.68 9.83 7.66
N PRO A 74 -6.46 11.01 7.06
CA PRO A 74 -6.51 11.15 5.60
C PRO A 74 -5.30 10.57 4.90
N ASP A 75 -4.21 10.28 5.64
CA ASP A 75 -2.96 9.85 5.06
C ASP A 75 -2.29 8.74 5.89
N PRO A 76 -2.96 7.60 6.06
CA PRO A 76 -2.41 6.50 6.85
C PRO A 76 -1.14 5.94 6.21
N VAL A 77 -0.28 5.35 7.03
CA VAL A 77 0.98 4.74 6.59
C VAL A 77 0.74 3.27 6.26
N ILE A 78 1.18 2.86 5.07
CA ILE A 78 1.09 1.49 4.61
C ILE A 78 2.49 0.88 4.56
N LYS A 79 2.64 -0.30 5.18
CA LYS A 79 3.85 -1.12 5.06
C LYS A 79 3.48 -2.45 4.44
N ILE A 80 4.36 -2.97 3.59
CA ILE A 80 4.21 -4.30 3.00
C ILE A 80 5.18 -5.23 3.69
N PHE A 81 4.67 -6.33 4.19
CA PHE A 81 5.48 -7.39 4.75
C PHE A 81 5.69 -8.47 3.71
N ASN A 82 6.95 -8.77 3.47
CA ASN A 82 7.42 -9.77 2.53
C ASN A 82 7.97 -10.99 3.27
N ARG A 83 7.36 -11.33 4.38
CA ARG A 83 7.78 -12.52 5.13
C ARG A 83 6.86 -13.68 4.81
N ASP A 84 7.41 -14.89 4.87
CA ASP A 84 6.67 -16.12 5.12
C ASP A 84 5.93 -16.02 6.45
N ILE A 85 5.28 -14.91 6.68
CA ILE A 85 4.46 -14.80 7.85
C ILE A 85 3.19 -15.53 7.50
N GLN A 86 3.02 -16.44 8.14
CA GLN A 86 1.96 -17.19 8.73
C GLN A 86 0.61 -16.47 8.85
N PHE A 87 0.35 -15.44 8.06
CA PHE A 87 -0.99 -14.93 7.91
C PHE A 87 -1.68 -15.81 6.89
N HIS A 88 -2.44 -16.75 7.38
CA HIS A 88 -3.31 -17.54 6.53
C HIS A 88 -4.42 -16.66 5.97
N THR A 89 -4.98 -17.10 4.86
CA THR A 89 -6.15 -16.47 4.25
C THR A 89 -7.20 -16.17 5.29
N GLY A 90 -7.58 -14.90 5.38
CA GLY A 90 -8.64 -14.48 6.29
C GLY A 90 -8.18 -14.06 7.68
N ASP A 91 -6.91 -14.24 8.00
CA ASP A 91 -6.39 -13.73 9.27
C ASP A 91 -6.21 -12.22 9.15
N VAL A 92 -6.95 -11.51 9.99
CA VAL A 92 -6.83 -10.07 10.10
C VAL A 92 -6.55 -9.73 11.56
N ILE A 93 -5.64 -8.79 11.74
CA ILE A 93 -5.30 -8.29 13.06
C ILE A 93 -5.65 -6.82 13.10
N VAL A 94 -6.48 -6.43 14.06
CA VAL A 94 -6.77 -5.03 14.34
C VAL A 94 -6.26 -4.74 15.74
N HIS A 95 -5.35 -3.79 15.84
CA HIS A 95 -4.70 -3.44 17.08
C HIS A 95 -4.81 -1.94 17.32
N THR A 96 -5.25 -1.56 18.50
CA THR A 96 -5.38 -0.15 18.87
C THR A 96 -4.36 0.19 19.94
N VAL A 97 -3.48 1.14 19.65
CA VAL A 97 -2.48 1.64 20.58
C VAL A 97 -2.70 3.14 20.74
N SER A 98 -3.16 3.56 21.94
CA SER A 98 -3.57 4.93 22.19
C SER A 98 -4.70 5.33 21.24
N ARG A 99 -4.48 6.32 20.37
CA ARG A 99 -5.47 6.74 19.36
C ARG A 99 -5.20 6.15 17.98
N ASN A 100 -4.13 5.38 17.84
CA ASN A 100 -3.73 4.83 16.56
C ASN A 100 -4.36 3.45 16.37
N VAL A 101 -4.82 3.20 15.14
CA VAL A 101 -5.39 1.92 14.74
C VAL A 101 -4.49 1.29 13.70
N ILE A 102 -4.03 0.07 13.97
CA ILE A 102 -3.17 -0.69 13.08
C ILE A 102 -3.96 -1.90 12.57
N VAL A 103 -4.08 -2.00 11.26
CA VAL A 103 -4.80 -3.09 10.59
C VAL A 103 -3.83 -3.87 9.74
N CYS A 104 -3.70 -5.17 10.02
CA CYS A 104 -2.88 -6.08 9.21
C CYS A 104 -3.80 -7.08 8.50
N PHE A 105 -3.62 -7.23 7.20
CA PHE A 105 -4.38 -8.19 6.41
C PHE A 105 -3.58 -8.64 5.19
N SER A 106 -3.94 -9.81 4.68
CA SER A 106 -3.29 -10.38 3.50
C SER A 106 -4.28 -10.51 2.37
N VAL A 107 -3.81 -10.25 1.15
CA VAL A 107 -4.62 -10.38 -0.06
C VAL A 107 -3.84 -11.15 -1.12
N ILE A 108 -4.58 -11.79 -2.04
CA ILE A 108 -3.98 -12.39 -3.22
C ILE A 108 -3.70 -11.27 -4.23
N VAL A 109 -2.48 -11.23 -4.73
CA VAL A 109 -2.10 -10.23 -5.72
C VAL A 109 -2.44 -10.74 -7.11
N ASP A 110 -3.63 -10.45 -7.54
CA ASP A 110 -4.13 -10.78 -8.88
C ASP A 110 -4.64 -9.55 -9.63
N SER A 111 -4.67 -8.40 -8.95
CA SER A 111 -5.26 -7.19 -9.51
C SER A 111 -4.55 -5.95 -8.98
N LEU A 112 -4.97 -4.80 -9.49
CA LEU A 112 -4.49 -3.50 -9.07
C LEU A 112 -4.80 -3.25 -7.59
N MET A 113 -3.75 -3.02 -6.80
CA MET A 113 -3.86 -2.64 -5.39
C MET A 113 -3.34 -1.21 -5.23
N THR A 114 -4.23 -0.25 -5.41
CA THR A 114 -3.91 1.15 -5.16
C THR A 114 -3.89 1.44 -3.67
N ARG A 115 -3.24 2.54 -3.30
CA ARG A 115 -3.24 3.02 -1.92
C ARG A 115 -4.65 3.18 -1.39
N GLU A 116 -5.54 3.79 -2.18
CA GLU A 116 -6.94 4.03 -1.79
C GLU A 116 -7.69 2.73 -1.54
N LYS A 117 -7.43 1.72 -2.36
CA LYS A 117 -8.07 0.41 -2.20
C LYS A 117 -7.60 -0.28 -0.91
N VAL A 118 -6.30 -0.24 -0.63
CA VAL A 118 -5.73 -0.82 0.59
C VAL A 118 -6.30 -0.13 1.82
N ILE A 119 -6.35 1.20 1.82
CA ILE A 119 -6.90 1.99 2.92
C ILE A 119 -8.38 1.68 3.13
N SER A 120 -9.15 1.62 2.04
CA SER A 120 -10.57 1.30 2.10
C SER A 120 -10.82 -0.08 2.71
N MET A 121 -10.05 -1.08 2.31
CA MET A 121 -10.14 -2.42 2.87
C MET A 121 -9.79 -2.43 4.36
N ALA A 122 -8.74 -1.74 4.75
CA ALA A 122 -8.33 -1.64 6.15
C ALA A 122 -9.42 -0.99 7.01
N ARG A 123 -10.03 0.09 6.53
CA ARG A 123 -11.14 0.73 7.26
C ARG A 123 -12.33 -0.20 7.45
N LYS A 124 -12.71 -0.92 6.41
CA LYS A 124 -13.81 -1.89 6.49
C LYS A 124 -13.53 -2.99 7.50
N ILE A 125 -12.31 -3.50 7.52
CA ILE A 125 -11.89 -4.52 8.47
C ILE A 125 -11.98 -3.99 9.90
N ALA A 126 -11.46 -2.80 10.14
CA ALA A 126 -11.47 -2.17 11.47
C ALA A 126 -12.89 -1.91 11.96
N LEU A 127 -13.80 -1.50 11.08
CA LEU A 127 -15.18 -1.22 11.44
C LEU A 127 -15.99 -2.48 11.77
N ARG A 128 -15.56 -3.66 11.30
CA ARG A 128 -16.22 -4.94 11.59
C ARG A 128 -15.81 -5.53 12.94
N LYS A 129 -14.77 -5.01 13.52
CA LYS A 129 -14.24 -5.44 14.82
C LYS A 129 -14.45 -4.35 15.85
#